data_33e6ba5a1ada8ca2e6e9b6fc9c1b4990
#
_entry.id   33e6ba5a1ada8ca2e6e9b6fc9c1b4990
#
_cell.length_a   1.000
_cell.length_b   1.000
_cell.length_c   1.000
_cell.angle_alpha   90.00
_cell.angle_beta   90.00
_cell.angle_gamma   90.00
#
_symmetry.space_group_name_H-M   'P 1'
#
loop_
_entity.id
_entity.type
_entity.pdbx_description
1 polymer ?
#
loop_
_entity_poly.entity_id
_entity_poly.type
_entity_poly.pdbx_seq_one_letter_code
_entity_poly.pdbx_strand_id
1 'polypeptide(L)'
;KYLFIPSLSTKKRSVLLHHCIYRYSQNEQLADILTGIDANRSVSISYCSYPIYRLQQSYQGTVQQLSNDLAKEIHVIDDDRERFGSCKAPKPATVTAIFAYLQHQIIQAKHHGQMLEMFNHYNVWLWHILLLFSAARPVSEFPGFLKNFDLKQQWLWISDKEIHSRTDDGRLIPLCDFVVKEIRLFITYLNEFKQLHPEHQPYIQEILSSKRPLLSVYQHGQWQALSPHLVNSFTRIMQLDHANWLRHTARAYLTEKADENFILALFGHEQNQQEMGQKFSSLSLQQYKELANCLNNMQHAYQIDGMYEHA
;
A
#
# COMPACT_ATOMS: atom_id res chain seq x y z
N LYS A 1 -28.57 38.19 -6.06
CA LYS A 1 -29.32 37.99 -4.79
C LYS A 1 -28.45 37.11 -3.91
N TYR A 2 -27.68 37.72 -3.02
CA TYR A 2 -26.91 36.99 -2.01
C TYR A 2 -27.91 36.33 -1.04
N LEU A 3 -27.86 35.04 -0.92
CA LEU A 3 -28.47 34.30 0.20
C LEU A 3 -27.71 34.68 1.47
N PHE A 4 -28.04 35.83 2.04
CA PHE A 4 -27.57 36.18 3.37
C PHE A 4 -28.32 35.28 4.36
N ILE A 5 -27.64 34.25 4.88
CA ILE A 5 -28.17 33.43 5.96
C ILE A 5 -27.63 34.02 7.26
N PRO A 6 -28.40 34.90 7.93
CA PRO A 6 -27.88 35.76 9.01
C PRO A 6 -27.52 35.04 10.31
N SER A 7 -27.77 33.74 10.43
CA SER A 7 -27.75 33.06 11.72
C SER A 7 -26.80 31.82 11.84
N LEU A 8 -25.91 31.60 10.86
CA LEU A 8 -24.99 30.47 10.95
C LEU A 8 -23.73 30.87 11.74
N SER A 9 -23.54 30.25 12.91
CA SER A 9 -22.29 30.37 13.65
C SER A 9 -21.11 29.81 12.81
N THR A 10 -19.88 30.23 13.10
CA THR A 10 -18.67 29.75 12.39
C THR A 10 -18.60 28.22 12.36
N LYS A 11 -18.97 27.55 13.46
CA LYS A 11 -19.05 26.09 13.54
C LYS A 11 -20.08 25.51 12.56
N LYS A 12 -21.26 26.10 12.41
CA LYS A 12 -22.27 25.64 11.45
C LYS A 12 -21.82 25.87 10.01
N ARG A 13 -21.08 26.95 9.74
CA ARG A 13 -20.53 27.23 8.40
C ARG A 13 -19.47 26.22 7.99
N SER A 14 -18.56 25.85 8.89
CA SER A 14 -17.53 24.83 8.57
C SER A 14 -18.15 23.44 8.34
N VAL A 15 -19.15 23.05 9.12
CA VAL A 15 -19.88 21.79 8.89
C VAL A 15 -20.65 21.82 7.56
N LEU A 16 -21.26 22.94 7.20
CA LEU A 16 -21.96 23.09 5.91
C LEU A 16 -20.97 22.98 4.74
N LEU A 17 -19.83 23.66 4.82
CA LEU A 17 -18.80 23.60 3.78
C LEU A 17 -18.28 22.17 3.61
N HIS A 18 -17.95 21.49 4.70
CA HIS A 18 -17.53 20.08 4.67
C HIS A 18 -18.57 19.21 3.96
N HIS A 19 -19.85 19.35 4.34
CA HIS A 19 -20.92 18.58 3.71
C HIS A 19 -21.06 18.88 2.19
N CYS A 20 -20.94 20.14 1.78
CA CYS A 20 -20.98 20.52 0.37
C CYS A 20 -19.83 19.92 -0.42
N ILE A 21 -18.60 19.98 0.13
CA ILE A 21 -17.41 19.39 -0.49
C ILE A 21 -17.57 17.87 -0.59
N TYR A 22 -18.00 17.21 0.49
CA TYR A 22 -18.24 15.77 0.49
C TYR A 22 -19.29 15.36 -0.56
N ARG A 23 -20.41 16.07 -0.63
CA ARG A 23 -21.45 15.79 -1.64
C ARG A 23 -20.96 15.96 -3.07
N TYR A 24 -20.08 16.92 -3.32
CA TYR A 24 -19.50 17.17 -4.63
C TYR A 24 -18.45 16.12 -5.00
N SER A 25 -17.51 15.86 -4.09
CA SER A 25 -16.35 15.02 -4.36
C SER A 25 -16.58 13.54 -4.07
N GLN A 26 -17.59 13.19 -3.27
CA GLN A 26 -17.83 11.86 -2.69
C GLN A 26 -16.60 11.33 -1.93
N ASN A 27 -15.78 12.25 -1.38
CA ASN A 27 -14.53 11.92 -0.71
C ASN A 27 -14.44 12.71 0.62
N GLU A 28 -14.58 11.99 1.74
CA GLU A 28 -14.60 12.58 3.07
C GLU A 28 -13.24 13.19 3.44
N GLN A 29 -12.14 12.54 3.08
CA GLN A 29 -10.81 13.04 3.43
C GLN A 29 -10.46 14.31 2.67
N LEU A 30 -10.92 14.44 1.42
CA LEU A 30 -10.78 15.67 0.67
C LEU A 30 -11.59 16.80 1.33
N ALA A 31 -12.79 16.49 1.81
CA ALA A 31 -13.60 17.44 2.57
C ALA A 31 -12.92 17.84 3.89
N ASP A 32 -12.35 16.89 4.60
CA ASP A 32 -11.58 17.12 5.84
C ASP A 32 -10.40 18.06 5.59
N ILE A 33 -9.60 17.77 4.56
CA ILE A 33 -8.42 18.59 4.19
C ILE A 33 -8.85 20.03 3.85
N LEU A 34 -9.85 20.19 2.98
CA LEU A 34 -10.31 21.51 2.52
C LEU A 34 -11.01 22.33 3.61
N THR A 35 -11.50 21.69 4.66
CA THR A 35 -12.10 22.38 5.82
C THR A 35 -11.16 22.52 7.01
N GLY A 36 -9.91 22.07 6.87
CA GLY A 36 -8.89 22.23 7.90
C GLY A 36 -9.09 21.31 9.11
N ILE A 37 -9.69 20.14 8.92
CA ILE A 37 -9.76 19.13 9.98
C ILE A 37 -8.34 18.58 10.20
N ASP A 38 -7.90 18.59 11.46
CA ASP A 38 -6.55 18.19 11.84
C ASP A 38 -6.29 16.71 11.49
N ALA A 39 -5.15 16.45 10.84
CA ALA A 39 -4.65 15.11 10.54
C ALA A 39 -4.54 14.21 11.78
N ASN A 40 -4.39 14.79 12.98
CA ASN A 40 -4.39 14.04 14.24
C ASN A 40 -5.76 13.43 14.59
N ARG A 41 -6.83 13.90 13.95
CA ARG A 41 -8.20 13.38 14.14
C ARG A 41 -8.56 12.26 13.16
N SER A 42 -7.82 12.16 12.06
CA SER A 42 -8.02 11.11 11.06
C SER A 42 -6.68 10.52 10.64
N VAL A 43 -6.42 9.29 11.05
CA VAL A 43 -5.18 8.55 10.69
C VAL A 43 -5.03 8.45 9.17
N SER A 44 -6.14 8.38 8.44
CA SER A 44 -6.13 8.27 6.98
C SER A 44 -5.54 9.51 6.29
N ILE A 45 -5.78 10.72 6.83
CA ILE A 45 -5.23 11.97 6.28
C ILE A 45 -3.68 11.96 6.30
N SER A 46 -3.07 11.37 7.32
CA SER A 46 -1.61 11.31 7.44
C SER A 46 -0.93 10.49 6.32
N TYR A 47 -1.68 9.63 5.64
CA TYR A 47 -1.20 8.83 4.51
C TYR A 47 -1.59 9.42 3.15
N CYS A 48 -2.58 10.32 3.08
CA CYS A 48 -3.03 10.93 1.83
C CYS A 48 -1.96 11.81 1.21
N SER A 49 -1.98 11.90 -0.11
CA SER A 49 -1.18 12.86 -0.87
C SER A 49 -1.99 13.28 -2.09
N TYR A 50 -2.53 14.50 -2.06
CA TYR A 50 -3.33 15.06 -3.15
C TYR A 50 -2.52 16.09 -3.93
N PRO A 51 -2.56 16.07 -5.29
CA PRO A 51 -2.10 17.21 -6.07
C PRO A 51 -2.88 18.46 -5.68
N ILE A 52 -2.21 19.60 -5.56
CA ILE A 52 -2.87 20.86 -5.16
C ILE A 52 -3.96 21.25 -6.15
N TYR A 53 -3.72 21.08 -7.45
CA TYR A 53 -4.74 21.37 -8.46
C TYR A 53 -6.05 20.59 -8.23
N ARG A 54 -5.96 19.34 -7.73
CA ARG A 54 -7.13 18.51 -7.45
C ARG A 54 -7.96 19.06 -6.29
N LEU A 55 -7.28 19.54 -5.25
CA LEU A 55 -7.95 20.22 -4.13
C LEU A 55 -8.64 21.51 -4.61
N GLN A 56 -7.95 22.30 -5.43
CA GLN A 56 -8.48 23.54 -6.02
C GLN A 56 -9.70 23.27 -6.92
N GLN A 57 -9.65 22.27 -7.80
CA GLN A 57 -10.78 21.87 -8.65
C GLN A 57 -11.98 21.44 -7.83
N SER A 58 -11.78 20.64 -6.80
CA SER A 58 -12.88 20.17 -5.94
C SER A 58 -13.51 21.34 -5.15
N TYR A 59 -12.69 22.26 -4.68
CA TYR A 59 -13.18 23.47 -4.02
C TYR A 59 -13.94 24.37 -5.00
N GLN A 60 -13.37 24.64 -6.18
CA GLN A 60 -14.02 25.44 -7.24
C GLN A 60 -15.38 24.85 -7.64
N GLY A 61 -15.44 23.54 -7.92
CA GLY A 61 -16.68 22.87 -8.30
C GLY A 61 -17.72 22.88 -7.18
N THR A 62 -17.31 22.78 -5.92
CA THR A 62 -18.23 22.96 -4.77
C THR A 62 -18.76 24.38 -4.70
N VAL A 63 -17.91 25.39 -4.85
CA VAL A 63 -18.31 26.80 -4.83
C VAL A 63 -19.22 27.12 -6.02
N GLN A 64 -18.99 26.51 -7.18
CA GLN A 64 -19.82 26.68 -8.37
C GLN A 64 -21.29 26.24 -8.13
N GLN A 65 -21.48 25.16 -7.34
CA GLN A 65 -22.84 24.74 -6.94
C GLN A 65 -23.56 25.78 -6.04
N LEU A 66 -22.79 26.59 -5.33
CA LEU A 66 -23.32 27.61 -4.43
C LEU A 66 -23.45 28.97 -5.13
N SER A 67 -22.48 29.36 -5.95
CA SER A 67 -22.43 30.61 -6.70
C SER A 67 -21.45 30.53 -7.88
N ASN A 68 -21.97 30.68 -9.09
CA ASN A 68 -21.15 30.71 -10.31
C ASN A 68 -20.17 31.89 -10.34
N ASP A 69 -20.55 33.03 -9.77
CA ASP A 69 -19.69 34.22 -9.80
C ASP A 69 -18.47 34.06 -8.88
N LEU A 70 -18.69 33.54 -7.68
CA LEU A 70 -17.58 33.25 -6.75
C LEU A 70 -16.65 32.17 -7.30
N ALA A 71 -17.17 31.18 -8.02
CA ALA A 71 -16.31 30.12 -8.60
C ALA A 71 -15.34 30.64 -9.67
N LYS A 72 -15.69 31.72 -10.39
CA LYS A 72 -14.81 32.33 -11.38
C LYS A 72 -13.58 33.04 -10.77
N GLU A 73 -13.65 33.40 -9.50
CA GLU A 73 -12.58 34.04 -8.76
C GLU A 73 -11.54 33.00 -8.28
N ILE A 74 -11.86 31.71 -8.33
CA ILE A 74 -10.98 30.64 -7.90
C ILE A 74 -10.12 30.18 -9.07
N HIS A 75 -8.83 30.49 -9.01
CA HIS A 75 -7.85 30.04 -10.00
C HIS A 75 -7.34 28.67 -9.67
N VAL A 76 -7.50 27.73 -10.59
CA VAL A 76 -6.91 26.37 -10.50
C VAL A 76 -5.58 26.40 -11.25
N ILE A 77 -4.52 26.08 -10.55
CA ILE A 77 -3.17 25.96 -11.14
C ILE A 77 -3.01 24.49 -11.56
N ASP A 78 -2.95 24.25 -12.86
CA ASP A 78 -2.75 22.89 -13.40
C ASP A 78 -1.27 22.49 -13.28
N ASP A 79 -0.85 22.19 -12.06
CA ASP A 79 0.49 21.72 -11.74
C ASP A 79 0.38 20.52 -10.77
N ASP A 80 0.80 19.35 -11.24
CA ASP A 80 0.78 18.10 -10.47
C ASP A 80 2.01 17.90 -9.58
N ARG A 81 3.02 18.77 -9.72
CA ARG A 81 4.29 18.70 -8.96
C ARG A 81 4.11 19.05 -7.51
N GLU A 82 3.17 19.95 -7.20
CA GLU A 82 2.88 20.34 -5.84
C GLU A 82 1.78 19.46 -5.24
N ARG A 83 2.07 18.88 -4.09
CA ARG A 83 1.15 17.96 -3.39
C ARG A 83 0.96 18.41 -1.95
N PHE A 84 -0.25 18.21 -1.45
CA PHE A 84 -0.62 18.38 -0.05
C PHE A 84 -0.79 17.02 0.62
N GLY A 85 -0.26 16.87 1.83
CA GLY A 85 -0.40 15.65 2.64
C GLY A 85 0.93 15.00 2.96
N SER A 86 1.00 13.67 2.85
CA SER A 86 2.19 12.91 3.24
C SER A 86 3.41 13.23 2.37
N CYS A 87 4.50 13.65 3.01
CA CYS A 87 5.82 13.77 2.36
C CYS A 87 6.62 12.46 2.37
N LYS A 88 6.05 11.37 2.94
CA LYS A 88 6.75 10.08 3.10
C LYS A 88 6.66 9.17 1.88
N ALA A 89 5.84 9.51 0.88
CA ALA A 89 5.78 8.80 -0.38
C ALA A 89 6.88 9.34 -1.30
N PRO A 90 7.88 8.53 -1.71
CA PRO A 90 8.88 8.95 -2.68
C PRO A 90 8.24 9.28 -4.03
N LYS A 91 8.95 10.07 -4.84
CA LYS A 91 8.54 10.33 -6.23
C LYS A 91 8.52 9.02 -7.05
N PRO A 92 7.66 8.90 -8.07
CA PRO A 92 7.57 7.69 -8.89
C PRO A 92 8.92 7.20 -9.42
N ALA A 93 9.75 8.07 -9.96
CA ALA A 93 11.09 7.72 -10.45
C ALA A 93 12.00 7.13 -9.35
N THR A 94 11.86 7.60 -8.11
CA THR A 94 12.61 7.05 -6.97
C THR A 94 12.11 5.65 -6.63
N VAL A 95 10.79 5.42 -6.66
CA VAL A 95 10.21 4.08 -6.45
C VAL A 95 10.73 3.10 -7.51
N THR A 96 10.66 3.47 -8.78
CA THR A 96 11.23 2.68 -9.90
C THR A 96 12.70 2.35 -9.66
N ALA A 97 13.52 3.34 -9.30
CA ALA A 97 14.95 3.13 -9.05
C ALA A 97 15.21 2.18 -7.87
N ILE A 98 14.41 2.25 -6.81
CA ILE A 98 14.52 1.33 -5.66
C ILE A 98 14.26 -0.12 -6.08
N PHE A 99 13.16 -0.37 -6.80
CA PHE A 99 12.84 -1.72 -7.25
C PHE A 99 13.85 -2.26 -8.25
N ALA A 100 14.32 -1.45 -9.19
CA ALA A 100 15.40 -1.80 -10.11
C ALA A 100 16.70 -2.14 -9.36
N TYR A 101 17.06 -1.39 -8.32
CA TYR A 101 18.22 -1.69 -7.48
C TYR A 101 18.06 -3.04 -6.77
N LEU A 102 16.91 -3.30 -6.15
CA LEU A 102 16.66 -4.58 -5.44
C LEU A 102 16.78 -5.78 -6.39
N GLN A 103 16.23 -5.68 -7.60
CA GLN A 103 16.37 -6.71 -8.63
C GLN A 103 17.82 -6.88 -9.07
N HIS A 104 18.54 -5.78 -9.27
CA HIS A 104 19.95 -5.82 -9.64
C HIS A 104 20.79 -6.60 -8.61
N GLN A 105 20.52 -6.47 -7.30
CA GLN A 105 21.21 -7.23 -6.27
C GLN A 105 20.99 -8.75 -6.43
N ILE A 106 19.79 -9.19 -6.78
CA ILE A 106 19.47 -10.60 -7.03
C ILE A 106 20.27 -11.10 -8.24
N ILE A 107 20.26 -10.35 -9.35
CA ILE A 107 20.93 -10.70 -10.59
C ILE A 107 22.45 -10.76 -10.36
N GLN A 108 23.04 -9.82 -9.66
CA GLN A 108 24.46 -9.79 -9.32
C GLN A 108 24.85 -11.01 -8.48
N ALA A 109 24.09 -11.33 -7.44
CA ALA A 109 24.33 -12.51 -6.60
C ALA A 109 24.27 -13.81 -7.43
N LYS A 110 23.29 -13.92 -8.35
CA LYS A 110 23.17 -15.05 -9.30
C LYS A 110 24.42 -15.17 -10.18
N HIS A 111 24.88 -14.06 -10.80
CA HIS A 111 26.07 -14.05 -11.66
C HIS A 111 27.36 -14.43 -10.94
N HIS A 112 27.49 -14.08 -9.66
CA HIS A 112 28.64 -14.42 -8.85
C HIS A 112 28.55 -15.83 -8.20
N GLY A 113 27.46 -16.58 -8.44
CA GLY A 113 27.24 -17.88 -7.82
C GLY A 113 26.97 -17.84 -6.31
N GLN A 114 26.59 -16.66 -5.78
CA GLN A 114 26.34 -16.44 -4.36
C GLN A 114 24.88 -16.81 -4.03
N MET A 115 24.56 -18.09 -4.01
CA MET A 115 23.17 -18.57 -3.96
C MET A 115 22.43 -18.17 -2.68
N LEU A 116 23.10 -18.10 -1.53
CA LEU A 116 22.49 -17.64 -0.27
C LEU A 116 22.21 -16.13 -0.29
N GLU A 117 23.12 -15.35 -0.86
CA GLU A 117 22.90 -13.91 -1.05
C GLU A 117 21.75 -13.65 -2.05
N MET A 118 21.71 -14.41 -3.14
CA MET A 118 20.58 -14.37 -4.08
C MET A 118 19.27 -14.69 -3.37
N PHE A 119 19.24 -15.73 -2.52
CA PHE A 119 18.08 -16.09 -1.72
C PHE A 119 17.65 -14.92 -0.80
N ASN A 120 18.59 -14.34 -0.08
CA ASN A 120 18.34 -13.23 0.84
C ASN A 120 17.77 -12.01 0.08
N HIS A 121 18.40 -11.60 -1.02
CA HIS A 121 17.96 -10.46 -1.82
C HIS A 121 16.59 -10.71 -2.46
N TYR A 122 16.29 -11.94 -2.88
CA TYR A 122 14.97 -12.26 -3.44
C TYR A 122 13.88 -12.12 -2.37
N ASN A 123 14.12 -12.59 -1.14
CA ASN A 123 13.19 -12.43 -0.02
C ASN A 123 12.98 -10.94 0.33
N VAL A 124 14.04 -10.13 0.34
CA VAL A 124 13.97 -8.69 0.59
C VAL A 124 13.17 -7.97 -0.52
N TRP A 125 13.42 -8.31 -1.78
CA TRP A 125 12.67 -7.75 -2.91
C TRP A 125 11.18 -8.11 -2.82
N LEU A 126 10.87 -9.38 -2.57
CA LEU A 126 9.48 -9.85 -2.45
C LEU A 126 8.76 -9.23 -1.24
N TRP A 127 9.47 -8.98 -0.14
CA TRP A 127 8.96 -8.20 0.99
C TRP A 127 8.48 -6.82 0.56
N HIS A 128 9.28 -6.09 -0.24
CA HIS A 128 8.90 -4.77 -0.72
C HIS A 128 7.71 -4.84 -1.68
N ILE A 129 7.67 -5.82 -2.58
CA ILE A 129 6.52 -6.06 -3.46
C ILE A 129 5.26 -6.28 -2.63
N LEU A 130 5.30 -7.20 -1.69
CA LEU A 130 4.13 -7.53 -0.88
C LEU A 130 3.65 -6.34 -0.04
N LEU A 131 4.55 -5.57 0.56
CA LEU A 131 4.17 -4.37 1.31
C LEU A 131 3.54 -3.29 0.43
N LEU A 132 4.10 -3.04 -0.76
CA LEU A 132 3.57 -2.03 -1.68
C LEU A 132 2.16 -2.41 -2.14
N PHE A 133 1.98 -3.65 -2.59
CA PHE A 133 0.73 -4.10 -3.22
C PHE A 133 -0.35 -4.52 -2.21
N SER A 134 -0.01 -4.75 -0.94
CA SER A 134 -0.98 -4.99 0.12
C SER A 134 -1.30 -3.76 0.96
N ALA A 135 -0.53 -2.69 0.81
CA ALA A 135 -0.55 -1.53 1.68
C ALA A 135 -0.46 -1.90 3.18
N ALA A 136 0.19 -3.03 3.51
CA ALA A 136 0.35 -3.49 4.88
C ALA A 136 1.38 -2.67 5.66
N ARG A 137 1.34 -2.79 6.99
CA ARG A 137 2.40 -2.27 7.85
C ARG A 137 3.59 -3.23 7.82
N PRO A 138 4.83 -2.72 7.83
CA PRO A 138 6.02 -3.54 7.94
C PRO A 138 6.14 -4.03 9.40
N VAL A 139 5.63 -5.23 9.64
CA VAL A 139 5.74 -5.93 10.92
C VAL A 139 6.64 -7.15 10.79
N SER A 140 7.14 -7.67 11.92
CA SER A 140 7.91 -8.90 11.92
C SER A 140 7.08 -10.06 11.34
N GLU A 141 7.75 -10.96 10.60
CA GLU A 141 7.15 -12.13 9.96
C GLU A 141 6.11 -11.84 8.87
N PHE A 142 5.90 -10.55 8.47
CA PHE A 142 5.06 -10.23 7.32
C PHE A 142 5.57 -10.95 6.06
N PRO A 143 4.73 -11.50 5.20
CA PRO A 143 3.27 -11.48 5.16
C PRO A 143 2.60 -12.63 5.94
N GLY A 144 3.31 -13.33 6.79
CA GLY A 144 2.89 -14.52 7.48
C GLY A 144 3.28 -15.80 6.72
N PHE A 145 2.40 -16.78 6.75
CA PHE A 145 2.66 -18.13 6.24
C PHE A 145 2.10 -18.33 4.82
N LEU A 146 2.64 -19.31 4.09
CA LEU A 146 2.14 -19.63 2.75
C LEU A 146 0.63 -19.98 2.74
N LYS A 147 0.10 -20.60 3.79
CA LYS A 147 -1.33 -20.89 3.95
C LYS A 147 -2.24 -19.65 4.01
N ASN A 148 -1.67 -18.47 4.25
CA ASN A 148 -2.43 -17.23 4.25
C ASN A 148 -2.77 -16.74 2.83
N PHE A 149 -2.17 -17.34 1.80
CA PHE A 149 -2.40 -17.00 0.41
C PHE A 149 -3.37 -17.98 -0.24
N ASP A 150 -4.44 -17.46 -0.82
CA ASP A 150 -5.23 -18.19 -1.81
C ASP A 150 -4.88 -17.67 -3.21
N LEU A 151 -3.92 -18.33 -3.86
CA LEU A 151 -3.44 -17.92 -5.19
C LEU A 151 -4.43 -18.27 -6.31
N LYS A 152 -5.46 -19.09 -6.05
CA LYS A 152 -6.53 -19.40 -7.00
C LYS A 152 -7.57 -18.29 -6.99
N GLN A 153 -7.96 -17.85 -5.77
CA GLN A 153 -8.91 -16.77 -5.58
C GLN A 153 -8.23 -15.38 -5.58
N GLN A 154 -6.90 -15.35 -5.60
CA GLN A 154 -6.08 -14.12 -5.58
C GLN A 154 -6.27 -13.30 -4.30
N TRP A 155 -6.19 -13.94 -3.15
CA TRP A 155 -6.34 -13.30 -1.85
C TRP A 155 -5.17 -13.60 -0.92
N LEU A 156 -4.91 -12.65 -0.03
CA LEU A 156 -3.98 -12.78 1.08
C LEU A 156 -4.69 -12.36 2.37
N TRP A 157 -4.70 -13.23 3.37
CA TRP A 157 -5.13 -12.89 4.72
C TRP A 157 -3.96 -12.34 5.52
N ILE A 158 -4.07 -11.10 6.04
CA ILE A 158 -3.04 -10.49 6.86
C ILE A 158 -3.59 -10.02 8.20
N SER A 159 -2.72 -10.05 9.23
CA SER A 159 -2.91 -9.38 10.51
C SER A 159 -1.66 -8.56 10.78
N ASP A 160 -1.72 -7.26 10.50
CA ASP A 160 -0.60 -6.32 10.63
C ASP A 160 -0.84 -5.26 11.72
N LYS A 161 -1.83 -5.50 12.58
CA LYS A 161 -2.07 -4.72 13.79
C LYS A 161 -1.54 -5.50 14.99
N GLU A 162 -0.63 -4.89 15.75
CA GLU A 162 -0.13 -5.43 17.02
C GLU A 162 -1.18 -5.27 18.13
N ILE A 163 -2.31 -5.96 18.03
CA ILE A 163 -3.30 -5.95 19.10
C ILE A 163 -3.29 -7.33 19.77
N HIS A 164 -2.70 -7.39 20.94
CA HIS A 164 -2.45 -8.59 21.74
C HIS A 164 -3.70 -9.35 22.24
N SER A 165 -4.92 -8.99 21.82
CA SER A 165 -6.11 -9.52 22.49
C SER A 165 -7.23 -10.07 21.62
N ARG A 166 -7.17 -10.01 20.27
CA ARG A 166 -8.26 -10.50 19.42
C ARG A 166 -7.73 -11.27 18.22
N THR A 167 -8.13 -12.52 18.10
CA THR A 167 -7.84 -13.43 16.97
C THR A 167 -8.51 -13.01 15.65
N ASP A 168 -9.36 -11.97 15.67
CA ASP A 168 -10.22 -11.57 14.56
C ASP A 168 -9.78 -10.26 13.85
N ASP A 169 -8.61 -9.72 14.18
CA ASP A 169 -8.15 -8.40 13.65
C ASP A 169 -7.43 -8.48 12.30
N GLY A 170 -7.62 -9.56 11.55
CA GLY A 170 -7.08 -9.71 10.20
C GLY A 170 -8.00 -9.10 9.14
N ARG A 171 -7.46 -8.86 7.95
CA ARG A 171 -8.21 -8.46 6.76
C ARG A 171 -7.77 -9.21 5.51
N LEU A 172 -8.68 -9.30 4.57
CA LEU A 172 -8.44 -9.91 3.28
C LEU A 172 -7.90 -8.84 2.30
N ILE A 173 -6.80 -9.16 1.65
CA ILE A 173 -6.16 -8.29 0.65
C ILE A 173 -6.36 -8.93 -0.72
N PRO A 174 -6.89 -8.21 -1.73
CA PRO A 174 -6.89 -8.70 -3.10
C PRO A 174 -5.47 -8.68 -3.65
N LEU A 175 -5.06 -9.79 -4.26
CA LEU A 175 -3.79 -9.91 -4.94
C LEU A 175 -3.97 -9.61 -6.42
N CYS A 176 -3.18 -8.70 -6.96
CA CYS A 176 -3.12 -8.47 -8.39
C CYS A 176 -2.35 -9.58 -9.12
N ASP A 177 -2.56 -9.72 -10.42
CA ASP A 177 -1.95 -10.78 -11.25
C ASP A 177 -0.43 -10.80 -11.15
N PHE A 178 0.18 -9.61 -11.12
CA PHE A 178 1.62 -9.45 -10.95
C PHE A 178 2.10 -10.14 -9.66
N VAL A 179 1.49 -9.83 -8.51
CA VAL A 179 1.87 -10.43 -7.22
C VAL A 179 1.64 -11.93 -7.20
N VAL A 180 0.55 -12.41 -7.79
CA VAL A 180 0.26 -13.85 -7.88
C VAL A 180 1.34 -14.58 -8.69
N LYS A 181 1.79 -14.00 -9.81
CA LYS A 181 2.89 -14.55 -10.61
C LYS A 181 4.18 -14.63 -9.79
N GLU A 182 4.53 -13.54 -9.13
CA GLU A 182 5.76 -13.47 -8.33
C GLU A 182 5.77 -14.49 -7.17
N ILE A 183 4.65 -14.67 -6.48
CA ILE A 183 4.56 -15.69 -5.42
C ILE A 183 4.68 -17.11 -5.99
N ARG A 184 4.08 -17.40 -7.15
CA ARG A 184 4.22 -18.71 -7.80
C ARG A 184 5.66 -18.99 -8.19
N LEU A 185 6.34 -18.01 -8.78
CA LEU A 185 7.76 -18.10 -9.12
C LEU A 185 8.62 -18.32 -7.88
N PHE A 186 8.35 -17.58 -6.82
CA PHE A 186 9.07 -17.75 -5.55
C PHE A 186 8.87 -19.16 -4.97
N ILE A 187 7.66 -19.72 -5.03
CA ILE A 187 7.40 -21.11 -4.60
C ILE A 187 8.19 -22.10 -5.47
N THR A 188 8.25 -21.89 -6.77
CA THR A 188 9.07 -22.71 -7.68
C THR A 188 10.54 -22.61 -7.30
N TYR A 189 11.05 -21.40 -7.13
CA TYR A 189 12.42 -21.15 -6.68
C TYR A 189 12.74 -21.83 -5.34
N LEU A 190 11.84 -21.78 -4.34
CA LEU A 190 12.05 -22.50 -3.08
C LEU A 190 12.15 -24.01 -3.28
N ASN A 191 11.37 -24.59 -4.20
CA ASN A 191 11.45 -26.02 -4.52
C ASN A 191 12.75 -26.40 -5.20
N GLU A 192 13.27 -25.57 -6.10
CA GLU A 192 14.58 -25.76 -6.74
C GLU A 192 15.72 -25.56 -5.75
N PHE A 193 15.68 -24.50 -4.95
CA PHE A 193 16.69 -24.20 -3.95
C PHE A 193 16.90 -25.35 -2.95
N LYS A 194 15.82 -25.95 -2.44
CA LYS A 194 15.92 -27.07 -1.51
C LYS A 194 16.52 -28.33 -2.15
N GLN A 195 16.41 -28.50 -3.48
CA GLN A 195 17.00 -29.62 -4.21
C GLN A 195 18.50 -29.40 -4.42
N LEU A 196 18.89 -28.16 -4.73
CA LEU A 196 20.29 -27.78 -4.95
C LEU A 196 21.09 -27.64 -3.66
N HIS A 197 20.41 -27.36 -2.53
CA HIS A 197 21.02 -27.12 -1.22
C HIS A 197 20.39 -28.03 -0.15
N PRO A 198 20.75 -29.33 -0.12
CA PRO A 198 20.18 -30.31 0.82
C PRO A 198 20.34 -29.93 2.29
N GLU A 199 21.41 -29.21 2.65
CA GLU A 199 21.68 -28.70 4.00
C GLU A 199 20.61 -27.70 4.48
N HIS A 200 19.94 -27.00 3.57
CA HIS A 200 18.88 -26.05 3.86
C HIS A 200 17.46 -26.63 3.65
N GLN A 201 17.36 -27.84 3.09
CA GLN A 201 16.09 -28.50 2.77
C GLN A 201 15.09 -28.55 3.94
N PRO A 202 15.48 -28.89 5.20
CA PRO A 202 14.52 -28.98 6.29
C PRO A 202 13.82 -27.65 6.55
N TYR A 203 14.57 -26.54 6.54
CA TYR A 203 14.01 -25.19 6.79
C TYR A 203 13.07 -24.77 5.66
N ILE A 204 13.50 -24.95 4.40
CA ILE A 204 12.66 -24.58 3.23
C ILE A 204 11.38 -25.43 3.20
N GLN A 205 11.47 -26.72 3.58
CA GLN A 205 10.28 -27.58 3.67
C GLN A 205 9.30 -27.11 4.76
N GLU A 206 9.79 -26.54 5.86
CA GLU A 206 8.93 -25.93 6.89
C GLU A 206 8.21 -24.67 6.37
N ILE A 207 8.88 -23.83 5.55
CA ILE A 207 8.22 -22.69 4.87
C ILE A 207 7.12 -23.21 3.93
N LEU A 208 7.43 -24.15 3.04
CA LEU A 208 6.48 -24.68 2.06
C LEU A 208 5.28 -25.39 2.72
N SER A 209 5.50 -26.00 3.90
CA SER A 209 4.43 -26.63 4.70
C SER A 209 3.71 -25.65 5.65
N SER A 210 4.00 -24.36 5.55
CA SER A 210 3.40 -23.30 6.41
C SER A 210 3.64 -23.49 7.91
N LYS A 211 4.78 -24.05 8.28
CA LYS A 211 5.26 -24.13 9.67
C LYS A 211 6.14 -22.96 10.04
N ARG A 212 6.68 -22.25 9.03
CA ARG A 212 7.48 -21.03 9.19
C ARG A 212 6.92 -19.91 8.31
N PRO A 213 7.21 -18.64 8.66
CA PRO A 213 6.89 -17.50 7.82
C PRO A 213 7.45 -17.67 6.40
N LEU A 214 6.72 -17.15 5.41
CA LEU A 214 7.08 -17.28 3.98
C LEU A 214 8.44 -16.67 3.66
N LEU A 215 8.70 -15.48 4.22
CA LEU A 215 9.92 -14.72 3.94
C LEU A 215 10.94 -14.85 5.07
N SER A 216 12.14 -15.27 4.69
CA SER A 216 13.24 -15.52 5.62
C SER A 216 14.57 -15.20 4.97
N VAL A 217 15.60 -14.96 5.76
CA VAL A 217 16.99 -14.80 5.31
C VAL A 217 17.92 -15.74 6.08
N TYR A 218 19.04 -16.08 5.45
CA TYR A 218 20.12 -16.83 6.07
C TYR A 218 21.31 -15.91 6.30
N GLN A 219 21.61 -15.62 7.56
CA GLN A 219 22.74 -14.77 7.95
C GLN A 219 23.45 -15.34 9.18
N HIS A 220 24.77 -15.18 9.23
CA HIS A 220 25.60 -15.63 10.36
C HIS A 220 25.39 -17.11 10.73
N GLY A 221 25.16 -17.97 9.74
CA GLY A 221 24.93 -19.39 9.96
C GLY A 221 23.54 -19.76 10.45
N GLN A 222 22.58 -18.83 10.45
CA GLN A 222 21.23 -19.05 10.98
C GLN A 222 20.13 -18.51 10.06
N TRP A 223 19.02 -19.22 10.06
CA TRP A 223 17.78 -18.77 9.43
C TRP A 223 17.01 -17.84 10.34
N GLN A 224 16.53 -16.73 9.80
CA GLN A 224 15.73 -15.74 10.51
C GLN A 224 14.53 -15.32 9.65
N ALA A 225 13.35 -15.24 10.25
CA ALA A 225 12.19 -14.63 9.59
C ALA A 225 12.45 -13.14 9.34
N LEU A 226 11.96 -12.62 8.21
CA LEU A 226 12.14 -11.20 7.90
C LEU A 226 11.43 -10.31 8.92
N SER A 227 12.12 -9.26 9.28
CA SER A 227 11.63 -8.17 10.12
C SER A 227 12.05 -6.82 9.53
N PRO A 228 11.39 -5.71 9.89
CA PRO A 228 11.79 -4.39 9.42
C PRO A 228 13.25 -4.07 9.69
N HIS A 229 13.77 -4.50 10.84
CA HIS A 229 15.18 -4.30 11.21
C HIS A 229 16.13 -5.05 10.27
N LEU A 230 15.83 -6.32 9.97
CA LEU A 230 16.65 -7.12 9.04
C LEU A 230 16.60 -6.56 7.63
N VAL A 231 15.41 -6.19 7.13
CA VAL A 231 15.26 -5.57 5.80
C VAL A 231 16.08 -4.28 5.70
N ASN A 232 16.08 -3.44 6.75
CA ASN A 232 16.87 -2.22 6.78
C ASN A 232 18.38 -2.49 6.65
N SER A 233 18.90 -3.64 7.12
CA SER A 233 20.31 -3.99 6.94
C SER A 233 20.70 -4.20 5.47
N PHE A 234 19.78 -4.72 4.65
CA PHE A 234 19.97 -4.90 3.20
C PHE A 234 19.73 -3.61 2.38
N THR A 235 18.90 -2.70 2.91
CA THR A 235 18.47 -1.50 2.19
C THR A 235 19.10 -0.22 2.73
N ARG A 236 20.05 -0.32 3.64
CA ARG A 236 20.70 0.83 4.31
C ARG A 236 21.26 1.87 3.33
N ILE A 237 21.78 1.43 2.20
CA ILE A 237 22.33 2.32 1.16
C ILE A 237 21.28 3.24 0.55
N MET A 238 20.00 2.85 0.59
CA MET A 238 18.89 3.62 0.01
C MET A 238 18.47 4.79 0.89
N GLN A 239 18.95 4.89 2.13
CA GLN A 239 18.61 5.96 3.09
C GLN A 239 17.11 6.23 3.20
N LEU A 240 16.31 5.16 3.25
CA LEU A 240 14.85 5.25 3.37
C LEU A 240 14.51 5.57 4.83
N ASP A 241 14.17 6.81 5.10
CA ASP A 241 13.98 7.35 6.46
C ASP A 241 12.75 6.77 7.20
N HIS A 242 11.84 6.10 6.48
CA HIS A 242 10.58 5.63 7.06
C HIS A 242 10.23 4.19 6.68
N ALA A 243 10.05 3.33 7.68
CA ALA A 243 9.62 1.94 7.47
C ALA A 243 8.31 1.82 6.66
N ASN A 244 7.40 2.81 6.78
CA ASN A 244 6.08 2.79 6.14
C ASN A 244 6.03 3.45 4.74
N TRP A 245 7.16 3.80 4.12
CA TRP A 245 7.17 4.52 2.84
C TRP A 245 6.38 3.81 1.73
N LEU A 246 6.43 2.49 1.67
CA LEU A 246 5.66 1.69 0.69
C LEU A 246 4.15 1.88 0.87
N ARG A 247 3.70 1.91 2.12
CA ARG A 247 2.29 2.15 2.44
C ARG A 247 1.86 3.57 2.06
N HIS A 248 2.71 4.58 2.30
CA HIS A 248 2.47 5.95 1.84
C HIS A 248 2.47 6.05 0.31
N THR A 249 3.37 5.32 -0.37
CA THR A 249 3.42 5.23 -1.83
C THR A 249 2.14 4.63 -2.42
N ALA A 250 1.70 3.48 -1.88
CA ALA A 250 0.44 2.85 -2.28
C ALA A 250 -0.75 3.80 -2.08
N ARG A 251 -0.80 4.50 -0.93
CA ARG A 251 -1.87 5.46 -0.65
C ARG A 251 -1.86 6.62 -1.65
N ALA A 252 -0.69 7.22 -1.89
CA ALA A 252 -0.55 8.35 -2.82
C ALA A 252 -1.01 7.98 -4.23
N TYR A 253 -0.71 6.76 -4.70
CA TYR A 253 -1.17 6.26 -5.99
C TYR A 253 -2.67 6.02 -6.01
N LEU A 254 -3.21 5.30 -5.02
CA LEU A 254 -4.61 4.89 -5.01
C LEU A 254 -5.58 6.06 -4.79
N THR A 255 -5.16 7.12 -4.11
CA THR A 255 -6.00 8.29 -3.80
C THR A 255 -6.73 8.87 -5.02
N GLU A 256 -6.14 8.76 -6.22
CA GLU A 256 -6.72 9.29 -7.46
C GLU A 256 -7.30 8.18 -8.36
N LYS A 257 -7.14 6.93 -8.01
CA LYS A 257 -7.40 5.77 -8.88
C LYS A 257 -8.46 4.81 -8.36
N ALA A 258 -8.76 4.86 -7.07
CA ALA A 258 -9.71 3.95 -6.45
C ALA A 258 -10.70 4.72 -5.56
N ASP A 259 -11.87 4.13 -5.31
CA ASP A 259 -12.84 4.66 -4.35
C ASP A 259 -12.25 4.68 -2.95
N GLU A 260 -12.54 5.75 -2.21
CA GLU A 260 -11.99 5.98 -0.88
C GLU A 260 -12.34 4.86 0.11
N ASN A 261 -13.56 4.32 0.04
CA ASN A 261 -13.98 3.23 0.93
C ASN A 261 -13.13 1.97 0.69
N PHE A 262 -12.76 1.69 -0.57
CA PHE A 262 -11.89 0.55 -0.90
C PHE A 262 -10.49 0.77 -0.35
N ILE A 263 -9.99 2.00 -0.43
CA ILE A 263 -8.69 2.35 0.10
C ILE A 263 -8.68 2.22 1.62
N LEU A 264 -9.70 2.73 2.32
CA LEU A 264 -9.82 2.61 3.78
C LEU A 264 -9.84 1.14 4.22
N ALA A 265 -10.61 0.30 3.53
CA ALA A 265 -10.68 -1.12 3.79
C ALA A 265 -9.33 -1.82 3.53
N LEU A 266 -8.65 -1.53 2.41
CA LEU A 266 -7.32 -2.07 2.11
C LEU A 266 -6.30 -1.69 3.19
N PHE A 267 -6.37 -0.46 3.70
CA PHE A 267 -5.48 0.05 4.72
C PHE A 267 -5.85 -0.39 6.15
N GLY A 268 -7.00 -1.03 6.33
CA GLY A 268 -7.51 -1.38 7.67
C GLY A 268 -7.77 -0.14 8.52
N HIS A 269 -8.30 0.93 7.92
CA HIS A 269 -8.70 2.16 8.58
C HIS A 269 -10.22 2.23 8.80
N GLU A 270 -10.93 1.17 8.45
CA GLU A 270 -12.35 1.01 8.72
C GLU A 270 -12.65 0.84 10.22
N GLN A 271 -13.92 1.02 10.57
CA GLN A 271 -14.40 0.69 11.90
C GLN A 271 -14.36 -0.83 12.13
N ASN A 272 -14.34 -1.24 13.39
CA ASN A 272 -14.23 -2.65 13.79
C ASN A 272 -15.10 -3.59 12.95
N GLN A 273 -14.47 -4.61 12.35
CA GLN A 273 -15.10 -5.66 11.54
C GLN A 273 -15.75 -5.19 10.21
N GLN A 274 -15.43 -4.01 9.72
CA GLN A 274 -15.84 -3.53 8.39
C GLN A 274 -14.72 -3.68 7.34
N GLU A 275 -13.50 -4.00 7.78
CA GLU A 275 -12.38 -4.29 6.87
C GLU A 275 -12.74 -5.42 5.91
N MET A 276 -12.01 -5.47 4.80
CA MET A 276 -12.21 -6.48 3.76
C MET A 276 -12.15 -7.91 4.34
N GLY A 277 -13.18 -8.70 4.05
CA GLY A 277 -13.31 -10.08 4.50
C GLY A 277 -13.83 -10.24 5.94
N GLN A 278 -14.13 -9.16 6.63
CA GLN A 278 -14.71 -9.19 7.98
C GLN A 278 -16.23 -9.28 7.95
N LYS A 279 -16.84 -9.66 9.11
CA LYS A 279 -18.27 -10.01 9.25
C LYS A 279 -19.23 -8.91 8.79
N PHE A 280 -18.86 -7.64 9.00
CA PHE A 280 -19.71 -6.51 8.67
C PHE A 280 -19.23 -5.74 7.43
N SER A 281 -18.29 -6.31 6.67
CA SER A 281 -17.86 -5.71 5.41
C SER A 281 -18.97 -5.77 4.37
N SER A 282 -19.25 -4.65 3.74
CA SER A 282 -20.18 -4.53 2.62
C SER A 282 -19.52 -4.67 1.25
N LEU A 283 -18.20 -4.91 1.21
CA LEU A 283 -17.43 -4.97 -0.02
C LEU A 283 -17.72 -6.25 -0.80
N SER A 284 -18.13 -6.09 -2.04
CA SER A 284 -18.43 -7.20 -2.96
C SER A 284 -17.17 -7.77 -3.62
N LEU A 285 -17.26 -8.99 -4.15
CA LEU A 285 -16.19 -9.59 -4.95
C LEU A 285 -15.81 -8.76 -6.18
N GLN A 286 -16.77 -8.04 -6.76
CA GLN A 286 -16.50 -7.15 -7.89
C GLN A 286 -15.59 -6.00 -7.49
N GLN A 287 -15.85 -5.37 -6.35
CA GLN A 287 -15.01 -4.29 -5.80
C GLN A 287 -13.60 -4.75 -5.45
N TYR A 288 -13.45 -6.02 -4.97
CA TYR A 288 -12.13 -6.63 -4.81
C TYR A 288 -11.35 -6.71 -6.11
N LYS A 289 -12.01 -7.13 -7.20
CA LYS A 289 -11.38 -7.20 -8.52
C LYS A 289 -11.00 -5.82 -9.07
N GLU A 290 -11.85 -4.83 -8.87
CA GLU A 290 -11.56 -3.45 -9.26
C GLU A 290 -10.31 -2.92 -8.54
N LEU A 291 -10.20 -3.17 -7.24
CA LEU A 291 -9.02 -2.80 -6.48
C LEU A 291 -7.77 -3.57 -6.96
N ALA A 292 -7.88 -4.87 -7.23
CA ALA A 292 -6.77 -5.66 -7.79
C ALA A 292 -6.30 -5.10 -9.13
N ASN A 293 -7.22 -4.65 -10.00
CA ASN A 293 -6.88 -3.99 -11.27
C ASN A 293 -6.16 -2.64 -11.05
N CYS A 294 -6.59 -1.85 -10.06
CA CYS A 294 -5.86 -0.62 -9.69
C CYS A 294 -4.43 -0.93 -9.23
N LEU A 295 -4.24 -2.02 -8.49
CA LEU A 295 -2.91 -2.46 -8.06
C LEU A 295 -2.07 -2.95 -9.25
N ASN A 296 -2.63 -3.68 -10.24
CA ASN A 296 -1.91 -4.02 -11.46
C ASN A 296 -1.45 -2.77 -12.22
N ASN A 297 -2.33 -1.76 -12.35
CA ASN A 297 -1.97 -0.50 -12.99
C ASN A 297 -0.87 0.26 -12.22
N MET A 298 -0.79 0.09 -10.90
CA MET A 298 0.29 0.64 -10.08
C MET A 298 1.65 0.03 -10.43
N GLN A 299 1.70 -1.26 -10.71
CA GLN A 299 2.92 -1.94 -11.19
C GLN A 299 3.44 -1.26 -12.46
N HIS A 300 2.57 -1.04 -13.44
CA HIS A 300 2.94 -0.36 -14.69
C HIS A 300 3.36 1.10 -14.47
N ALA A 301 2.64 1.83 -13.63
CA ALA A 301 2.94 3.24 -13.34
C ALA A 301 4.31 3.45 -12.69
N TYR A 302 4.75 2.51 -11.85
CA TYR A 302 6.06 2.54 -11.22
C TYR A 302 7.12 1.73 -11.98
N GLN A 303 6.78 1.16 -13.16
CA GLN A 303 7.69 0.38 -14.00
C GLN A 303 8.41 -0.71 -13.18
N ILE A 304 7.66 -1.45 -12.37
CA ILE A 304 8.19 -2.53 -11.55
C ILE A 304 8.18 -3.81 -12.40
N ASP A 305 9.36 -4.27 -12.79
CA ASP A 305 9.52 -5.51 -13.52
C ASP A 305 9.42 -6.71 -12.58
N GLY A 306 8.98 -7.86 -13.09
CA GLY A 306 8.92 -9.11 -12.34
C GLY A 306 10.23 -9.89 -12.43
N MET A 307 10.45 -10.80 -11.47
CA MET A 307 11.60 -11.70 -11.53
C MET A 307 11.50 -12.72 -12.65
N TYR A 308 10.29 -12.98 -13.18
CA TYR A 308 10.10 -13.87 -14.34
C TYR A 308 10.75 -13.35 -15.64
N GLU A 309 11.06 -12.06 -15.74
CA GLU A 309 11.76 -11.47 -16.88
C GLU A 309 13.28 -11.73 -16.84
N HIS A 310 13.79 -12.19 -15.70
CA HIS A 310 15.20 -12.43 -15.42
C HIS A 310 15.53 -13.88 -15.01
N ALA A 311 14.53 -14.80 -15.08
CA ALA A 311 14.64 -16.19 -14.63
C ALA A 311 15.50 -17.07 -15.56
#